data_cd039f4c44fb4c7251a020d502ccbb96
#
_entry.id   cd039f4c44fb4c7251a020d502ccbb96
#
_cell.length_a   1.000
_cell.length_b   1.000
_cell.length_c   1.000
_cell.angle_alpha   90.00
_cell.angle_beta   90.00
_cell.angle_gamma   90.00
#
_symmetry.space_group_name_H-M   'P 1'
#
loop_
_entity.id
_entity.type
_entity.pdbx_description
1 polymer ?
#
loop_
_entity_poly.entity_id
_entity_poly.type
_entity_poly.pdbx_seq_one_letter_code
_entity_poly.pdbx_strand_id
1 'polypeptide(L)'
;MSGYLISRDESDFKDSIICSSDGTNQGPLNVYLKNKNNKGITGAITVAEKRDGQINIDKTKPTATITYEGKQYSDADHELGEDCFNHEVVFSLSAEDETSKVDSRAYVLATKAMTASQLKSASWVTLAEGDTVTFSQEGKRIFYARVIDKAGNTTYSASNQITVDKTLPEILCGSKKLGDTKSYIADRKKITVTDDYLSKVTVKNGSNTVLTKTEDDITKGSVSFVIERTTETNDDIVYEITAEDKSGNQKVTTLTLKNPVLDVDAKNLDFGSGSSALTYGYEEVEAQAVSLINKANNQPVAADSITLEGANGEAEYFEVAEGTKIRPKQGLHAGTYTEAVRIAYNGDAESEVTCKCSVTIKKANMLVRYTGQKDVGYHTLPDLKGTIEYTATDFKNGDTKDVFVKDADFVAPKLYYMDENQNSQEFTSDKRAMETM
;
A
#
# COMPACT_ATOMS: atom_id res chain seq x y z
N MET A 1 28.54 -36.11 -47.45
CA MET A 1 29.24 -36.80 -48.57
C MET A 1 29.94 -38.06 -48.00
N SER A 2 29.39 -39.20 -48.24
CA SER A 2 30.06 -40.44 -47.83
C SER A 2 31.21 -40.73 -48.76
N GLY A 3 32.42 -40.88 -48.27
CA GLY A 3 33.59 -41.23 -49.05
C GLY A 3 34.64 -40.13 -49.26
N TYR A 4 34.37 -38.90 -48.84
CA TYR A 4 35.31 -37.78 -48.92
C TYR A 4 35.46 -37.05 -47.59
N LEU A 5 36.65 -36.50 -47.34
CA LEU A 5 36.95 -35.51 -46.33
C LEU A 5 37.09 -34.15 -47.00
N ILE A 6 36.79 -33.06 -46.29
CA ILE A 6 36.82 -31.69 -46.79
C ILE A 6 37.78 -30.83 -45.96
N SER A 7 38.53 -29.96 -46.63
CA SER A 7 39.44 -29.00 -45.99
C SER A 7 39.33 -27.64 -46.68
N ARG A 8 39.70 -26.55 -45.98
CA ARG A 8 39.82 -25.17 -46.51
C ARG A 8 41.21 -24.86 -47.06
N ASP A 9 42.21 -25.54 -46.58
CA ASP A 9 43.63 -25.19 -46.79
C ASP A 9 44.54 -26.36 -47.22
N GLU A 10 43.99 -27.47 -47.68
CA GLU A 10 44.68 -28.70 -48.05
C GLU A 10 45.37 -29.46 -46.91
N SER A 11 45.28 -28.99 -45.69
CA SER A 11 46.00 -29.54 -44.55
C SER A 11 45.15 -30.33 -43.56
N ASP A 12 44.06 -29.74 -43.08
CA ASP A 12 43.18 -30.32 -42.05
C ASP A 12 41.87 -30.83 -42.67
N PHE A 13 41.85 -32.07 -43.07
CA PHE A 13 40.71 -32.71 -43.72
C PHE A 13 39.76 -33.33 -42.70
N LYS A 14 38.50 -32.89 -42.72
CA LYS A 14 37.42 -33.29 -41.80
C LYS A 14 36.21 -33.82 -42.58
N ASP A 15 35.24 -34.42 -41.84
CA ASP A 15 33.97 -34.85 -42.42
C ASP A 15 33.04 -33.64 -42.79
N SER A 16 33.30 -32.51 -42.18
CA SER A 16 32.57 -31.25 -42.45
C SER A 16 33.42 -30.01 -42.13
N ILE A 17 33.10 -28.90 -42.74
CA ILE A 17 33.65 -27.59 -42.40
C ILE A 17 32.50 -26.74 -41.83
N ILE A 18 32.77 -26.12 -40.69
CA ILE A 18 31.83 -25.21 -40.02
C ILE A 18 32.32 -23.78 -40.28
N CYS A 19 31.47 -22.96 -40.86
CA CYS A 19 31.65 -21.52 -40.90
C CYS A 19 30.93 -20.90 -39.69
N SER A 20 31.67 -20.24 -38.80
CA SER A 20 31.16 -19.80 -37.51
C SER A 20 31.42 -18.33 -37.17
N SER A 21 32.16 -17.61 -37.99
CA SER A 21 32.49 -16.20 -37.77
C SER A 21 31.41 -15.29 -38.35
N ASP A 22 31.06 -14.21 -37.66
CA ASP A 22 30.24 -13.14 -38.22
C ASP A 22 31.02 -12.45 -39.33
N GLY A 23 30.31 -11.99 -40.33
CA GLY A 23 30.85 -11.19 -41.41
C GLY A 23 30.06 -11.29 -42.68
N THR A 24 30.10 -10.22 -43.44
CA THR A 24 29.64 -10.17 -44.82
C THR A 24 30.77 -10.62 -45.75
N ASN A 25 30.43 -11.25 -46.85
CA ASN A 25 31.35 -11.62 -47.88
C ASN A 25 32.39 -12.70 -47.41
N GLN A 26 31.89 -13.76 -46.77
CA GLN A 26 32.73 -14.94 -46.40
C GLN A 26 33.22 -15.74 -47.61
N GLY A 27 33.02 -15.16 -48.73
CA GLY A 27 33.39 -15.71 -49.83
C GLY A 27 33.66 -16.06 -50.94
N PRO A 28 33.91 -16.55 -52.03
CA PRO A 28 33.58 -17.97 -52.33
C PRO A 28 34.43 -18.89 -51.47
N LEU A 29 33.78 -19.84 -50.80
CA LEU A 29 34.48 -20.84 -49.97
C LEU A 29 35.19 -21.82 -50.87
N ASN A 30 36.50 -21.70 -51.01
CA ASN A 30 37.29 -22.71 -51.67
C ASN A 30 37.51 -23.90 -50.72
N VAL A 31 37.19 -25.07 -51.18
CA VAL A 31 37.38 -26.32 -50.43
C VAL A 31 38.13 -27.34 -51.25
N TYR A 32 38.86 -28.18 -50.57
CA TYR A 32 39.57 -29.32 -51.16
C TYR A 32 38.92 -30.60 -50.64
N LEU A 33 38.68 -31.55 -51.52
CA LEU A 33 38.15 -32.86 -51.16
C LEU A 33 39.25 -33.91 -51.23
N LYS A 34 39.32 -34.71 -50.15
CA LYS A 34 40.23 -35.87 -50.06
C LYS A 34 39.42 -37.16 -50.04
N ASN A 35 39.66 -38.01 -50.96
CA ASN A 35 39.07 -39.34 -50.96
C ASN A 35 39.55 -40.15 -49.74
N LYS A 36 38.60 -40.68 -48.97
CA LYS A 36 38.92 -41.50 -47.76
C LYS A 36 39.70 -42.78 -48.09
N ASN A 37 39.50 -43.35 -49.25
CA ASN A 37 40.05 -44.62 -49.61
C ASN A 37 41.43 -44.52 -50.27
N ASN A 38 41.58 -43.64 -51.26
CA ASN A 38 42.82 -43.55 -52.07
C ASN A 38 43.69 -42.34 -51.74
N LYS A 39 43.28 -41.52 -50.79
CA LYS A 39 43.96 -40.30 -50.32
C LYS A 39 44.26 -39.27 -51.42
N GLY A 40 43.68 -39.37 -52.60
CA GLY A 40 43.76 -38.33 -53.63
C GLY A 40 43.10 -37.05 -53.18
N ILE A 41 43.72 -35.90 -53.42
CA ILE A 41 43.20 -34.57 -53.15
C ILE A 41 42.74 -33.91 -54.44
N THR A 42 41.58 -33.27 -54.47
CA THR A 42 41.12 -32.46 -55.62
C THR A 42 41.87 -31.13 -55.65
N GLY A 43 41.88 -30.47 -56.78
CA GLY A 43 42.12 -29.02 -56.82
C GLY A 43 41.03 -28.24 -56.05
N ALA A 44 41.24 -26.96 -55.86
CA ALA A 44 40.26 -26.10 -55.18
C ALA A 44 38.89 -26.19 -55.88
N ILE A 45 37.87 -26.46 -55.07
CA ILE A 45 36.47 -26.45 -55.49
C ILE A 45 35.82 -25.24 -54.84
N THR A 46 35.31 -24.34 -55.66
CA THR A 46 34.55 -23.20 -55.17
C THR A 46 33.13 -23.63 -54.80
N VAL A 47 32.79 -23.51 -53.53
CA VAL A 47 31.42 -23.71 -53.04
C VAL A 47 30.77 -22.32 -53.02
N ALA A 48 29.86 -22.11 -53.93
CA ALA A 48 29.14 -20.86 -54.07
C ALA A 48 27.67 -21.08 -53.73
N GLU A 49 27.05 -20.10 -53.07
CA GLU A 49 25.59 -20.00 -53.01
C GLU A 49 25.02 -19.75 -54.46
N LYS A 50 23.78 -20.09 -54.65
CA LYS A 50 23.10 -20.21 -55.95
C LYS A 50 23.25 -19.06 -56.95
N ARG A 51 23.76 -17.86 -56.57
CA ARG A 51 23.92 -16.69 -57.46
C ARG A 51 25.28 -15.99 -57.39
N ASP A 52 25.83 -15.74 -56.19
CA ASP A 52 26.98 -14.82 -56.09
C ASP A 52 28.20 -15.37 -55.39
N GLY A 53 28.19 -16.63 -54.94
CA GLY A 53 29.32 -17.27 -54.29
C GLY A 53 29.67 -16.66 -52.90
N GLN A 54 28.78 -15.90 -52.32
CA GLN A 54 28.99 -15.29 -51.01
C GLN A 54 28.16 -15.98 -49.95
N ILE A 55 28.81 -16.30 -48.83
CA ILE A 55 28.15 -16.77 -47.64
C ILE A 55 28.24 -15.66 -46.60
N ASN A 56 27.12 -15.16 -46.19
CA ASN A 56 27.03 -14.18 -45.13
C ASN A 56 26.59 -14.88 -43.84
N ILE A 57 27.38 -14.73 -42.80
CA ILE A 57 27.06 -15.24 -41.46
C ILE A 57 26.92 -14.04 -40.54
N ASP A 58 25.78 -13.95 -39.92
CA ASP A 58 25.50 -12.93 -38.93
C ASP A 58 24.90 -13.59 -37.71
N LYS A 59 25.53 -13.38 -36.54
CA LYS A 59 25.10 -13.85 -35.24
C LYS A 59 24.87 -12.70 -34.27
N THR A 60 25.15 -11.49 -34.74
CA THR A 60 24.96 -10.28 -33.98
C THR A 60 23.49 -9.95 -34.02
N LYS A 61 22.93 -9.68 -32.84
CA LYS A 61 21.53 -9.25 -32.77
C LYS A 61 21.40 -7.79 -33.15
N PRO A 62 20.31 -7.39 -33.79
CA PRO A 62 20.01 -5.97 -34.03
C PRO A 62 19.84 -5.21 -32.70
N THR A 63 20.14 -3.93 -32.72
CA THR A 63 19.74 -3.03 -31.63
C THR A 63 18.25 -2.68 -31.76
N ALA A 64 17.62 -2.42 -30.62
CA ALA A 64 16.21 -1.98 -30.55
C ALA A 64 16.04 -1.00 -29.42
N THR A 65 15.85 0.28 -29.71
CA THR A 65 15.70 1.32 -28.68
C THR A 65 14.31 1.95 -28.77
N ILE A 66 13.53 1.79 -27.71
CA ILE A 66 12.24 2.42 -27.49
C ILE A 66 12.50 3.80 -26.90
N THR A 67 11.86 4.83 -27.45
CA THR A 67 11.94 6.20 -26.94
C THR A 67 10.53 6.75 -26.70
N TYR A 68 10.29 7.31 -25.52
CA TYR A 68 9.09 8.10 -25.17
C TYR A 68 9.44 9.11 -24.09
N GLU A 69 8.84 10.30 -24.13
CA GLU A 69 9.03 11.37 -23.12
C GLU A 69 10.52 11.60 -22.74
N GLY A 70 11.41 11.54 -23.74
CA GLY A 70 12.86 11.69 -23.53
C GLY A 70 13.58 10.52 -22.87
N LYS A 71 12.87 9.45 -22.48
CA LYS A 71 13.43 8.21 -21.92
C LYS A 71 13.74 7.22 -23.02
N GLN A 72 14.77 6.41 -22.83
CA GLN A 72 15.22 5.39 -23.78
C GLN A 72 15.41 4.03 -23.10
N TYR A 73 14.95 2.97 -23.75
CA TYR A 73 15.04 1.58 -23.27
C TYR A 73 15.47 0.66 -24.40
N SER A 74 16.53 -0.07 -24.20
CA SER A 74 17.11 -0.98 -25.21
C SER A 74 17.15 -2.46 -24.77
N ASP A 75 16.60 -2.78 -23.59
CA ASP A 75 16.57 -4.11 -23.03
C ASP A 75 15.14 -4.45 -22.54
N ALA A 76 14.76 -5.72 -22.71
CA ALA A 76 13.48 -6.22 -22.17
C ALA A 76 13.62 -6.85 -20.77
N ASP A 77 14.84 -7.09 -20.30
CA ASP A 77 15.12 -7.76 -19.02
C ASP A 77 15.43 -6.77 -17.87
N HIS A 78 15.29 -5.45 -18.10
CA HIS A 78 15.44 -4.46 -17.03
C HIS A 78 14.28 -4.52 -16.03
N GLU A 79 14.51 -4.08 -14.80
CA GLU A 79 13.46 -3.91 -13.81
C GLU A 79 12.47 -2.83 -14.27
N LEU A 80 11.22 -3.23 -14.44
CA LEU A 80 10.17 -2.33 -14.93
C LEU A 80 9.77 -1.34 -13.82
N GLY A 81 10.11 -0.07 -14.01
CA GLY A 81 9.56 1.04 -13.24
C GLY A 81 8.13 1.38 -13.67
N GLU A 82 7.53 2.36 -13.00
CA GLU A 82 6.22 2.94 -13.37
C GLU A 82 6.39 4.41 -13.74
N ASP A 83 5.83 4.79 -14.88
CA ASP A 83 5.77 6.18 -15.37
C ASP A 83 4.30 6.58 -15.57
N CYS A 84 3.88 7.66 -14.93
CA CYS A 84 2.50 8.14 -14.95
C CYS A 84 2.40 9.45 -15.73
N PHE A 85 1.34 9.57 -16.56
CA PHE A 85 1.12 10.73 -17.43
C PHE A 85 -0.37 11.09 -17.48
N ASN A 86 -0.69 12.36 -17.50
CA ASN A 86 -2.05 12.87 -17.70
C ASN A 86 -2.37 13.18 -19.17
N HIS A 87 -1.52 12.76 -20.08
CA HIS A 87 -1.66 12.95 -21.51
C HIS A 87 -1.31 11.65 -22.24
N GLU A 88 -1.54 11.63 -23.53
CA GLU A 88 -1.15 10.52 -24.39
C GLU A 88 0.37 10.40 -24.50
N VAL A 89 0.86 9.18 -24.56
CA VAL A 89 2.29 8.87 -24.70
C VAL A 89 2.57 8.35 -26.11
N VAL A 90 3.57 8.94 -26.75
CA VAL A 90 3.99 8.56 -28.10
C VAL A 90 5.31 7.81 -28.02
N PHE A 91 5.32 6.58 -28.52
CA PHE A 91 6.50 5.74 -28.60
C PHE A 91 7.09 5.79 -30.01
N SER A 92 8.42 5.86 -30.09
CA SER A 92 9.19 5.60 -31.28
C SER A 92 10.15 4.44 -31.06
N LEU A 93 10.49 3.72 -32.13
CA LEU A 93 11.41 2.59 -32.13
C LEU A 93 12.52 2.84 -33.15
N SER A 94 13.74 3.01 -32.66
CA SER A 94 14.93 2.96 -33.50
C SER A 94 15.54 1.56 -33.45
N ALA A 95 16.03 1.11 -34.59
CA ALA A 95 16.62 -0.21 -34.71
C ALA A 95 17.72 -0.19 -35.78
N GLU A 96 18.86 -0.78 -35.45
CA GLU A 96 20.01 -0.85 -36.32
C GLU A 96 20.64 -2.23 -36.27
N ASP A 97 21.16 -2.67 -37.42
CA ASP A 97 22.01 -3.83 -37.56
C ASP A 97 23.06 -3.56 -38.63
N GLU A 98 24.32 -3.68 -38.29
CA GLU A 98 25.41 -3.34 -39.21
C GLU A 98 25.66 -4.43 -40.25
N THR A 99 25.48 -5.71 -39.87
CA THR A 99 25.91 -6.87 -40.68
C THR A 99 24.83 -7.26 -41.67
N SER A 100 23.68 -7.74 -41.23
CA SER A 100 22.65 -8.25 -42.15
C SER A 100 21.57 -7.24 -42.46
N LYS A 101 21.50 -6.16 -41.70
CA LYS A 101 20.46 -5.11 -41.75
C LYS A 101 19.17 -5.59 -41.11
N VAL A 102 18.39 -4.64 -40.60
CA VAL A 102 17.08 -4.90 -40.04
C VAL A 102 16.13 -5.42 -41.10
N ASP A 103 15.43 -6.51 -40.84
CA ASP A 103 14.39 -7.10 -41.65
C ASP A 103 13.01 -6.59 -41.22
N SER A 104 12.70 -6.66 -39.95
CA SER A 104 11.38 -6.28 -39.47
C SER A 104 11.41 -5.66 -38.06
N ARG A 105 10.46 -4.76 -37.84
CA ARG A 105 10.15 -4.12 -36.57
C ARG A 105 8.69 -4.40 -36.21
N ALA A 106 8.44 -4.69 -34.96
CA ALA A 106 7.08 -4.93 -34.49
C ALA A 106 6.94 -4.55 -33.01
N TYR A 107 5.73 -4.28 -32.59
CA TYR A 107 5.43 -3.94 -31.20
C TYR A 107 4.21 -4.70 -30.66
N VAL A 108 4.07 -4.70 -29.34
CA VAL A 108 2.85 -5.06 -28.62
C VAL A 108 2.69 -4.18 -27.40
N LEU A 109 1.47 -3.71 -27.13
CA LEU A 109 1.08 -3.02 -25.91
C LEU A 109 0.47 -4.02 -24.94
N ALA A 110 1.26 -4.45 -23.96
CA ALA A 110 0.84 -5.43 -22.97
C ALA A 110 0.28 -4.74 -21.72
N THR A 111 -0.71 -5.35 -21.07
CA THR A 111 -1.30 -4.86 -19.81
C THR A 111 -0.52 -5.34 -18.58
N LYS A 112 0.38 -6.30 -18.75
CA LYS A 112 1.21 -6.89 -17.69
C LYS A 112 2.58 -7.23 -18.25
N ALA A 113 3.57 -7.36 -17.37
CA ALA A 113 4.90 -7.83 -17.74
C ALA A 113 4.82 -9.21 -18.42
N MET A 114 5.61 -9.36 -19.50
CA MET A 114 5.68 -10.58 -20.30
C MET A 114 6.99 -11.30 -20.05
N THR A 115 6.92 -12.61 -19.88
CA THR A 115 8.09 -13.46 -19.81
C THR A 115 8.72 -13.65 -21.20
N ALA A 116 9.98 -14.08 -21.27
CA ALA A 116 10.66 -14.38 -22.52
C ALA A 116 9.90 -15.39 -23.40
N SER A 117 9.20 -16.35 -22.80
CA SER A 117 8.36 -17.31 -23.53
C SER A 117 7.13 -16.66 -24.14
N GLN A 118 6.50 -15.75 -23.40
CA GLN A 118 5.32 -14.99 -23.88
C GLN A 118 5.71 -14.03 -25.00
N LEU A 119 6.88 -13.38 -24.92
CA LEU A 119 7.40 -12.53 -25.99
C LEU A 119 7.58 -13.31 -27.31
N LYS A 120 8.07 -14.54 -27.24
CA LYS A 120 8.24 -15.39 -28.44
C LYS A 120 6.91 -15.73 -29.13
N SER A 121 5.82 -15.82 -28.37
CA SER A 121 4.50 -16.22 -28.86
C SER A 121 3.49 -15.07 -28.94
N ALA A 122 3.90 -13.82 -28.71
CA ALA A 122 3.02 -12.67 -28.72
C ALA A 122 2.47 -12.36 -30.12
N SER A 123 1.30 -11.75 -30.17
CA SER A 123 0.70 -11.24 -31.40
C SER A 123 1.30 -9.87 -31.71
N TRP A 124 2.37 -9.87 -32.48
CA TRP A 124 3.11 -8.68 -32.84
C TRP A 124 2.42 -7.88 -33.94
N VAL A 125 2.38 -6.55 -33.78
CA VAL A 125 1.91 -5.59 -34.78
C VAL A 125 3.13 -5.03 -35.50
N THR A 126 3.16 -5.11 -36.83
CA THR A 126 4.27 -4.56 -37.62
C THR A 126 4.35 -3.04 -37.49
N LEU A 127 5.57 -2.52 -37.37
CA LEU A 127 5.87 -1.11 -37.27
C LEU A 127 6.87 -0.74 -38.38
N ALA A 128 6.50 0.21 -39.25
CA ALA A 128 7.42 0.67 -40.28
C ALA A 128 8.51 1.58 -39.66
N GLU A 129 9.59 1.75 -40.37
CA GLU A 129 10.66 2.65 -39.97
C GLU A 129 10.18 4.09 -39.90
N GLY A 130 10.42 4.76 -38.77
CA GLY A 130 9.99 6.13 -38.53
C GLY A 130 8.55 6.27 -38.04
N ASP A 131 7.76 5.19 -38.07
CA ASP A 131 6.42 5.23 -37.49
C ASP A 131 6.45 5.33 -35.96
N THR A 132 5.40 5.90 -35.41
CA THR A 132 5.18 6.03 -33.98
C THR A 132 3.92 5.30 -33.54
N VAL A 133 3.87 4.96 -32.26
CA VAL A 133 2.70 4.32 -31.64
C VAL A 133 2.21 5.19 -30.51
N THR A 134 0.94 5.60 -30.54
CA THR A 134 0.34 6.44 -29.52
C THR A 134 -0.49 5.61 -28.57
N PHE A 135 -0.25 5.76 -27.27
CA PHE A 135 -1.09 5.24 -26.19
C PHE A 135 -1.88 6.40 -25.58
N SER A 136 -3.16 6.50 -25.92
CA SER A 136 -4.05 7.62 -25.53
C SER A 136 -5.16 7.24 -24.56
N GLN A 137 -5.42 5.94 -24.38
CA GLN A 137 -6.47 5.43 -23.49
C GLN A 137 -5.96 5.39 -22.06
N GLU A 138 -6.84 5.73 -21.10
CA GLU A 138 -6.54 5.55 -19.68
C GLU A 138 -6.24 4.08 -19.36
N GLY A 139 -5.35 3.89 -18.39
CA GLY A 139 -4.93 2.57 -17.92
C GLY A 139 -3.44 2.31 -18.08
N LYS A 140 -3.04 1.06 -17.84
CA LYS A 140 -1.62 0.64 -17.78
C LYS A 140 -1.23 -0.15 -19.01
N ARG A 141 -0.04 0.17 -19.57
CA ARG A 141 0.57 -0.57 -20.68
C ARG A 141 2.08 -0.63 -20.53
N ILE A 142 2.64 -1.68 -21.10
CA ILE A 142 4.08 -1.81 -21.33
C ILE A 142 4.24 -1.95 -22.83
N PHE A 143 5.07 -1.11 -23.43
CA PHE A 143 5.40 -1.22 -24.84
C PHE A 143 6.57 -2.19 -24.99
N TYR A 144 6.34 -3.31 -25.65
CA TYR A 144 7.39 -4.23 -26.06
C TYR A 144 7.68 -4.05 -27.54
N ALA A 145 8.95 -4.02 -27.88
CA ALA A 145 9.43 -4.03 -29.24
C ALA A 145 10.13 -5.36 -29.56
N ARG A 146 9.98 -5.80 -30.80
CA ARG A 146 10.72 -6.90 -31.38
C ARG A 146 11.35 -6.45 -32.69
N VAL A 147 12.65 -6.63 -32.79
CA VAL A 147 13.41 -6.35 -34.02
C VAL A 147 14.07 -7.63 -34.49
N ILE A 148 13.96 -7.93 -35.78
CA ILE A 148 14.56 -9.09 -36.43
C ILE A 148 15.43 -8.58 -37.56
N ASP A 149 16.65 -9.08 -37.66
CA ASP A 149 17.53 -8.83 -38.80
C ASP A 149 17.29 -9.82 -39.96
N LYS A 150 17.93 -9.62 -41.09
CA LYS A 150 17.80 -10.53 -42.26
C LYS A 150 18.43 -11.89 -42.04
N ALA A 151 19.28 -12.09 -41.04
CA ALA A 151 19.84 -13.37 -40.65
C ALA A 151 18.92 -14.13 -39.67
N GLY A 152 17.88 -13.48 -39.12
CA GLY A 152 16.93 -14.07 -38.19
C GLY A 152 17.28 -13.88 -36.72
N ASN A 153 18.34 -13.12 -36.39
CA ASN A 153 18.61 -12.79 -35.01
C ASN A 153 17.56 -11.81 -34.48
N THR A 154 17.16 -11.99 -33.25
CA THR A 154 16.03 -11.25 -32.66
C THR A 154 16.42 -10.54 -31.38
N THR A 155 16.03 -9.28 -31.26
CA THR A 155 16.12 -8.46 -30.04
C THR A 155 14.73 -8.07 -29.57
N TYR A 156 14.55 -8.08 -28.27
CA TYR A 156 13.38 -7.57 -27.56
C TYR A 156 13.79 -6.41 -26.67
N SER A 157 12.95 -5.38 -26.63
CA SER A 157 13.08 -4.26 -25.69
C SER A 157 11.73 -3.99 -25.03
N ALA A 158 11.75 -3.41 -23.85
CA ALA A 158 10.53 -3.05 -23.11
C ALA A 158 10.63 -1.60 -22.59
N SER A 159 9.51 -0.90 -22.57
CA SER A 159 9.39 0.35 -21.80
C SER A 159 9.18 0.02 -20.31
N ASN A 160 9.23 1.02 -19.43
CA ASN A 160 8.57 0.94 -18.14
C ASN A 160 7.06 0.68 -18.31
N GLN A 161 6.38 0.34 -17.21
CA GLN A 161 4.92 0.35 -17.20
C GLN A 161 4.45 1.80 -17.29
N ILE A 162 3.71 2.11 -18.34
CA ILE A 162 3.10 3.41 -18.56
C ILE A 162 1.69 3.39 -18.03
N THR A 163 1.38 4.35 -17.16
CA THR A 163 0.03 4.63 -16.70
C THR A 163 -0.42 5.95 -17.34
N VAL A 164 -1.46 5.92 -18.12
CA VAL A 164 -2.16 7.13 -18.59
C VAL A 164 -3.40 7.29 -17.73
N ASP A 165 -3.46 8.38 -16.99
CA ASP A 165 -4.59 8.77 -16.16
C ASP A 165 -4.87 10.25 -16.35
N LYS A 166 -6.07 10.58 -16.85
CA LYS A 166 -6.53 11.93 -17.13
C LYS A 166 -7.64 12.38 -16.18
N THR A 167 -7.99 11.50 -15.23
CA THR A 167 -9.04 11.73 -14.25
C THR A 167 -8.51 12.66 -13.16
N LEU A 168 -9.29 13.66 -12.80
CA LEU A 168 -8.94 14.56 -11.70
C LEU A 168 -9.31 13.92 -10.35
N PRO A 169 -8.50 14.09 -9.31
CA PRO A 169 -8.89 13.73 -7.96
C PRO A 169 -10.23 14.34 -7.54
N GLU A 170 -11.00 13.62 -6.75
CA GLU A 170 -12.27 14.06 -6.20
C GLU A 170 -12.10 14.49 -4.74
N ILE A 171 -12.61 15.69 -4.42
CA ILE A 171 -12.65 16.22 -3.06
C ILE A 171 -14.10 16.18 -2.59
N LEU A 172 -14.37 15.49 -1.46
CA LEU A 172 -15.71 15.27 -0.93
C LEU A 172 -15.84 15.82 0.49
N CYS A 173 -17.03 16.30 0.82
CA CYS A 173 -17.46 16.55 2.19
C CYS A 173 -18.67 15.66 2.49
N GLY A 174 -18.50 14.66 3.35
CA GLY A 174 -19.43 13.55 3.45
C GLY A 174 -19.51 12.78 2.12
N SER A 175 -20.69 12.56 1.59
CA SER A 175 -20.92 11.93 0.27
C SER A 175 -20.98 12.94 -0.89
N LYS A 176 -20.85 14.23 -0.62
CA LYS A 176 -21.03 15.29 -1.62
C LYS A 176 -19.69 15.71 -2.21
N LYS A 177 -19.56 15.61 -3.54
CA LYS A 177 -18.40 16.16 -4.27
C LYS A 177 -18.41 17.68 -4.19
N LEU A 178 -17.24 18.25 -3.90
CA LEU A 178 -17.04 19.68 -3.87
C LEU A 178 -16.66 20.21 -5.26
N GLY A 179 -17.25 21.33 -5.64
CA GLY A 179 -16.81 22.12 -6.78
C GLY A 179 -15.53 22.90 -6.48
N ASP A 180 -15.28 23.94 -7.29
CA ASP A 180 -14.10 24.80 -7.11
C ASP A 180 -14.21 25.69 -5.87
N THR A 181 -15.43 25.99 -5.46
CA THR A 181 -15.71 26.76 -4.23
C THR A 181 -16.90 26.18 -3.48
N LYS A 182 -16.81 26.14 -2.17
CA LYS A 182 -17.92 25.75 -1.29
C LYS A 182 -17.79 26.47 0.05
N SER A 183 -18.96 26.84 0.63
CA SER A 183 -19.04 27.41 1.97
C SER A 183 -19.92 26.56 2.86
N TYR A 184 -19.58 26.45 4.13
CA TYR A 184 -20.38 25.82 5.17
C TYR A 184 -20.40 26.70 6.41
N ILE A 185 -21.57 26.80 7.04
CA ILE A 185 -21.70 27.39 8.38
C ILE A 185 -21.39 26.26 9.37
N ALA A 186 -20.13 26.15 9.79
CA ALA A 186 -19.68 25.04 10.63
C ALA A 186 -18.32 25.34 11.28
N ASP A 187 -18.10 24.80 12.48
CA ASP A 187 -16.78 24.89 13.15
C ASP A 187 -15.76 23.91 12.58
N ARG A 188 -16.20 22.81 11.99
CA ARG A 188 -15.32 21.77 11.41
C ARG A 188 -16.03 21.00 10.31
N LYS A 189 -15.24 20.46 9.37
CA LYS A 189 -15.72 19.54 8.33
C LYS A 189 -14.72 18.43 8.09
N LYS A 190 -15.23 17.21 7.94
CA LYS A 190 -14.46 16.07 7.44
C LYS A 190 -14.40 16.13 5.93
N ILE A 191 -13.20 16.12 5.40
CA ILE A 191 -12.91 16.08 3.98
C ILE A 191 -12.34 14.71 3.63
N THR A 192 -12.81 14.16 2.53
CA THR A 192 -12.23 12.93 1.94
C THR A 192 -11.77 13.27 0.53
N VAL A 193 -10.59 12.84 0.19
CA VAL A 193 -10.05 12.96 -1.16
C VAL A 193 -9.85 11.56 -1.71
N THR A 194 -10.29 11.32 -2.95
CA THR A 194 -10.20 10.01 -3.61
C THR A 194 -9.69 10.14 -5.03
N ASP A 195 -8.82 9.24 -5.40
CA ASP A 195 -8.33 9.02 -6.75
C ASP A 195 -7.53 7.72 -6.79
N ASP A 196 -7.58 6.94 -7.88
CA ASP A 196 -6.87 5.66 -7.99
C ASP A 196 -5.35 5.81 -7.89
N TYR A 197 -4.84 6.98 -8.27
CA TYR A 197 -3.41 7.31 -8.27
C TYR A 197 -3.07 8.50 -7.37
N LEU A 198 -3.92 8.82 -6.38
CA LEU A 198 -3.71 9.92 -5.46
C LEU A 198 -2.30 9.88 -4.86
N SER A 199 -1.58 10.99 -4.92
CA SER A 199 -0.20 11.10 -4.43
C SER A 199 -0.04 12.09 -3.30
N LYS A 200 -0.80 13.20 -3.33
CA LYS A 200 -0.63 14.27 -2.36
C LYS A 200 -1.90 15.09 -2.16
N VAL A 201 -2.13 15.50 -0.92
CA VAL A 201 -3.14 16.52 -0.59
C VAL A 201 -2.51 17.60 0.26
N THR A 202 -2.73 18.86 -0.11
CA THR A 202 -2.25 20.02 0.65
C THR A 202 -3.43 20.90 1.01
N VAL A 203 -3.49 21.35 2.26
CA VAL A 203 -4.48 22.31 2.73
C VAL A 203 -3.76 23.56 3.20
N LYS A 204 -4.17 24.71 2.70
CA LYS A 204 -3.62 26.01 3.07
C LYS A 204 -4.71 26.92 3.65
N ASN A 205 -4.30 27.75 4.59
CA ASN A 205 -5.06 28.92 5.02
C ASN A 205 -4.25 30.17 4.65
N GLY A 206 -4.67 30.88 3.63
CA GLY A 206 -3.87 31.92 3.00
C GLY A 206 -2.53 31.37 2.48
N SER A 207 -1.43 31.92 2.93
CA SER A 207 -0.07 31.45 2.57
C SER A 207 0.43 30.27 3.42
N ASN A 208 -0.25 29.96 4.53
CA ASN A 208 0.21 28.95 5.48
C ASN A 208 -0.31 27.57 5.11
N THR A 209 0.58 26.58 4.96
CA THR A 209 0.19 25.19 4.86
C THR A 209 -0.17 24.65 6.24
N VAL A 210 -1.43 24.24 6.40
CA VAL A 210 -1.98 23.72 7.67
C VAL A 210 -1.99 22.20 7.72
N LEU A 211 -2.03 21.55 6.56
CA LEU A 211 -1.99 20.10 6.45
C LEU A 211 -1.32 19.67 5.14
N THR A 212 -0.54 18.62 5.21
CA THR A 212 -0.05 17.89 4.03
C THR A 212 -0.25 16.40 4.29
N LYS A 213 -0.83 15.71 3.31
CA LYS A 213 -0.94 14.25 3.24
C LYS A 213 -0.15 13.77 2.04
N THR A 214 0.65 12.72 2.22
CA THR A 214 1.51 12.12 1.21
C THR A 214 1.09 10.67 0.95
N GLU A 215 1.76 9.98 0.07
CA GLU A 215 1.47 8.58 -0.25
C GLU A 215 1.42 7.67 0.99
N ASP A 216 2.21 7.95 2.02
CA ASP A 216 2.23 7.19 3.28
C ASP A 216 0.91 7.32 4.08
N ASP A 217 0.17 8.41 3.88
CA ASP A 217 -1.13 8.66 4.51
C ASP A 217 -2.31 8.10 3.70
N ILE A 218 -2.08 7.77 2.42
CA ILE A 218 -3.13 7.39 1.47
C ILE A 218 -3.32 5.88 1.48
N THR A 219 -4.56 5.45 1.69
CA THR A 219 -4.90 4.04 1.67
C THR A 219 -5.91 3.76 0.56
N LYS A 220 -5.55 2.87 -0.37
CA LYS A 220 -6.41 2.49 -1.51
C LYS A 220 -6.94 3.70 -2.29
N GLY A 221 -6.04 4.65 -2.58
CA GLY A 221 -6.41 5.85 -3.33
C GLY A 221 -7.31 6.83 -2.56
N SER A 222 -7.38 6.75 -1.23
CA SER A 222 -8.23 7.61 -0.42
C SER A 222 -7.51 8.10 0.83
N VAL A 223 -7.79 9.34 1.20
CA VAL A 223 -7.38 9.93 2.48
C VAL A 223 -8.48 10.81 3.05
N SER A 224 -8.65 10.76 4.36
CA SER A 224 -9.61 11.61 5.07
C SER A 224 -8.91 12.44 6.14
N PHE A 225 -9.38 13.64 6.35
CA PHE A 225 -8.89 14.55 7.40
C PHE A 225 -10.01 15.51 7.80
N VAL A 226 -9.81 16.19 8.92
CA VAL A 226 -10.74 17.20 9.42
C VAL A 226 -10.08 18.57 9.30
N ILE A 227 -10.82 19.54 8.81
CA ILE A 227 -10.47 20.94 8.86
C ILE A 227 -11.37 21.63 9.88
N GLU A 228 -10.82 22.53 10.67
CA GLU A 228 -11.51 23.18 11.79
C GLU A 228 -11.26 24.68 11.77
N ARG A 229 -12.26 25.43 12.19
CA ARG A 229 -12.06 26.85 12.48
C ARG A 229 -11.16 27.00 13.70
N THR A 230 -10.19 27.90 13.62
CA THR A 230 -9.48 28.36 14.80
C THR A 230 -10.39 29.27 15.60
N THR A 231 -10.65 28.93 16.84
CA THR A 231 -11.78 29.41 17.66
C THR A 231 -11.68 30.84 18.18
N GLU A 232 -10.65 31.60 17.80
CA GLU A 232 -10.38 32.88 18.42
C GLU A 232 -10.95 34.10 17.68
N THR A 233 -11.45 33.92 16.45
CA THR A 233 -12.04 35.02 15.68
C THR A 233 -13.43 34.66 15.17
N ASN A 234 -14.29 35.67 15.09
CA ASN A 234 -15.62 35.55 14.48
C ASN A 234 -15.57 35.54 12.94
N ASP A 235 -14.38 35.57 12.35
CA ASP A 235 -14.21 35.67 10.91
C ASP A 235 -14.42 34.34 10.21
N ASP A 236 -14.87 34.39 8.96
CA ASP A 236 -14.91 33.26 8.08
C ASP A 236 -13.46 32.78 7.79
N ILE A 237 -13.22 31.48 7.84
CA ILE A 237 -11.93 30.90 7.55
C ILE A 237 -11.95 30.22 6.19
N VAL A 238 -11.01 30.61 5.32
CA VAL A 238 -10.91 30.11 3.97
C VAL A 238 -9.75 29.13 3.86
N TYR A 239 -10.03 27.93 3.39
CA TYR A 239 -9.06 26.90 3.10
C TYR A 239 -8.98 26.65 1.60
N GLU A 240 -7.77 26.55 1.08
CA GLU A 240 -7.49 26.02 -0.24
C GLU A 240 -7.03 24.57 -0.10
N ILE A 241 -7.78 23.65 -0.68
CA ILE A 241 -7.48 22.22 -0.69
C ILE A 241 -7.03 21.87 -2.10
N THR A 242 -5.78 21.42 -2.23
CA THR A 242 -5.19 20.96 -3.48
C THR A 242 -4.94 19.47 -3.38
N ALA A 243 -5.50 18.71 -4.31
CA ALA A 243 -5.27 17.27 -4.46
C ALA A 243 -4.49 17.02 -5.75
N GLU A 244 -3.44 16.24 -5.70
CA GLU A 244 -2.58 15.85 -6.82
C GLU A 244 -2.49 14.33 -6.91
N ASP A 245 -2.52 13.79 -8.13
CA ASP A 245 -2.23 12.39 -8.41
C ASP A 245 -0.78 12.19 -8.93
N LYS A 246 -0.41 10.93 -9.18
CA LYS A 246 0.89 10.56 -9.74
C LYS A 246 1.07 10.95 -11.19
N SER A 247 -0.02 11.15 -11.93
CA SER A 247 -0.01 11.54 -13.34
C SER A 247 0.12 13.05 -13.54
N GLY A 248 0.03 13.82 -12.43
CA GLY A 248 0.11 15.28 -12.44
C GLY A 248 -1.25 15.96 -12.63
N ASN A 249 -2.37 15.23 -12.55
CA ASN A 249 -3.68 15.87 -12.48
C ASN A 249 -3.85 16.54 -11.12
N GLN A 250 -4.44 17.72 -11.12
CA GLN A 250 -4.62 18.53 -9.94
C GLN A 250 -6.05 19.04 -9.81
N LYS A 251 -6.67 18.85 -8.65
CA LYS A 251 -7.94 19.47 -8.28
C LYS A 251 -7.70 20.45 -7.14
N VAL A 252 -8.21 21.67 -7.32
CA VAL A 252 -8.20 22.71 -6.28
C VAL A 252 -9.63 23.03 -5.88
N THR A 253 -9.88 23.12 -4.59
CA THR A 253 -11.18 23.53 -4.02
C THR A 253 -10.94 24.57 -2.93
N THR A 254 -11.62 25.69 -3.04
CA THR A 254 -11.68 26.70 -1.97
C THR A 254 -12.88 26.39 -1.07
N LEU A 255 -12.61 26.10 0.19
CA LEU A 255 -13.62 25.81 1.20
C LEU A 255 -13.64 26.89 2.26
N THR A 256 -14.79 27.52 2.44
CA THR A 256 -14.99 28.53 3.48
C THR A 256 -15.81 27.93 4.64
N LEU A 257 -15.23 27.94 5.82
CA LEU A 257 -15.96 27.68 7.06
C LEU A 257 -16.45 29.03 7.62
N LYS A 258 -17.73 29.28 7.46
CA LYS A 258 -18.38 30.49 8.01
C LYS A 258 -18.63 30.31 9.49
N ASN A 259 -18.54 31.43 10.22
CA ASN A 259 -18.93 31.44 11.61
C ASN A 259 -20.40 31.04 11.72
N PRO A 260 -20.76 30.10 12.61
CA PRO A 260 -22.17 29.85 12.94
C PRO A 260 -22.78 31.15 13.51
N VAL A 261 -23.59 31.82 12.70
CA VAL A 261 -24.20 33.10 13.07
C VAL A 261 -25.23 32.92 14.19
N LEU A 262 -25.57 31.68 14.52
CA LEU A 262 -26.44 31.34 15.63
C LEU A 262 -25.63 31.10 16.89
N ASP A 263 -25.90 31.88 17.89
CA ASP A 263 -25.34 31.82 19.23
C ASP A 263 -25.86 30.57 19.97
N VAL A 264 -25.59 29.37 19.40
CA VAL A 264 -25.99 28.09 19.97
C VAL A 264 -24.80 27.47 20.67
N ASP A 265 -25.02 27.05 21.89
CA ASP A 265 -24.03 26.31 22.69
C ASP A 265 -24.46 24.85 22.85
N ALA A 266 -23.51 23.95 22.72
CA ALA A 266 -23.70 22.52 22.94
C ALA A 266 -22.95 22.09 24.21
N LYS A 267 -23.68 21.49 25.14
CA LYS A 267 -23.05 20.98 26.38
C LYS A 267 -22.31 19.67 26.09
N ASN A 268 -21.13 19.56 26.68
CA ASN A 268 -20.40 18.29 26.69
C ASN A 268 -21.19 17.22 27.44
N LEU A 269 -21.08 15.97 26.96
CA LEU A 269 -21.66 14.80 27.59
C LEU A 269 -20.59 14.06 28.38
N ASP A 270 -20.84 13.76 29.65
CA ASP A 270 -19.97 12.94 30.50
C ASP A 270 -20.76 11.70 30.94
N PHE A 271 -20.33 10.55 30.45
CA PHE A 271 -20.92 9.24 30.79
C PHE A 271 -20.30 8.59 32.01
N GLY A 272 -19.46 9.29 32.73
CA GLY A 272 -18.85 8.89 33.98
C GLY A 272 -17.38 9.27 34.05
N SER A 273 -17.06 10.08 35.05
CA SER A 273 -15.70 10.51 35.37
C SER A 273 -15.51 10.51 36.90
N GLY A 274 -14.28 10.54 37.39
CA GLY A 274 -13.97 10.56 38.81
C GLY A 274 -14.66 9.46 39.61
N SER A 275 -15.55 9.81 40.54
CA SER A 275 -16.29 8.86 41.37
C SER A 275 -17.38 8.10 40.59
N SER A 276 -17.96 8.70 39.57
CA SER A 276 -18.97 8.11 38.68
C SER A 276 -18.43 7.33 37.51
N ALA A 277 -17.09 7.18 37.38
CA ALA A 277 -16.49 6.42 36.33
C ALA A 277 -16.99 4.97 36.28
N LEU A 278 -17.24 4.44 35.10
CA LEU A 278 -17.68 3.07 34.87
C LEU A 278 -16.59 2.06 35.28
N THR A 279 -16.96 0.82 35.45
CA THR A 279 -16.00 -0.24 35.70
C THR A 279 -15.97 -1.19 34.50
N TYR A 280 -14.82 -1.67 34.12
CA TYR A 280 -14.67 -2.61 33.01
C TYR A 280 -15.67 -3.77 33.10
N GLY A 281 -16.33 -4.06 32.00
CA GLY A 281 -17.44 -5.00 31.97
C GLY A 281 -18.79 -4.39 32.40
N TYR A 282 -18.91 -3.07 32.33
CA TYR A 282 -20.17 -2.37 32.56
C TYR A 282 -21.27 -2.86 31.58
N GLU A 283 -22.50 -2.81 32.05
CA GLU A 283 -23.66 -3.07 31.21
C GLU A 283 -23.95 -1.87 30.29
N GLU A 284 -24.90 -2.02 29.39
CA GLU A 284 -25.30 -0.97 28.49
C GLU A 284 -25.67 0.31 29.27
N VAL A 285 -25.02 1.41 28.93
CA VAL A 285 -25.26 2.72 29.53
C VAL A 285 -26.45 3.37 28.87
N GLU A 286 -27.31 3.99 29.67
CA GLU A 286 -28.45 4.77 29.14
C GLU A 286 -27.94 5.88 28.24
N ALA A 287 -28.53 5.99 27.05
CA ALA A 287 -28.16 7.00 26.08
C ALA A 287 -28.62 8.39 26.51
N GLN A 288 -27.74 9.37 26.47
CA GLN A 288 -28.00 10.76 26.78
C GLN A 288 -28.29 11.57 25.53
N ALA A 289 -29.32 12.43 25.60
CA ALA A 289 -29.61 13.37 24.52
C ALA A 289 -28.61 14.53 24.53
N VAL A 290 -28.21 14.99 23.32
CA VAL A 290 -27.46 16.24 23.20
C VAL A 290 -28.34 17.43 23.60
N SER A 291 -27.74 18.37 24.29
CA SER A 291 -28.44 19.60 24.75
C SER A 291 -27.84 20.80 24.03
N LEU A 292 -28.67 21.47 23.23
CA LEU A 292 -28.34 22.72 22.55
C LEU A 292 -29.11 23.87 23.20
N ILE A 293 -28.42 24.96 23.42
CA ILE A 293 -29.00 26.16 24.02
C ILE A 293 -28.64 27.37 23.17
N ASN A 294 -29.64 28.15 22.80
CA ASN A 294 -29.45 29.46 22.19
C ASN A 294 -28.93 30.44 23.25
N LYS A 295 -27.73 30.95 23.12
CA LYS A 295 -27.10 31.86 24.09
C LYS A 295 -27.83 33.19 24.24
N ALA A 296 -28.51 33.67 23.19
CA ALA A 296 -29.17 34.94 23.21
C ALA A 296 -30.40 34.97 24.14
N ASN A 297 -31.13 33.85 24.25
CA ASN A 297 -32.37 33.77 25.02
C ASN A 297 -32.43 32.59 26.00
N ASN A 298 -31.37 31.80 26.08
CA ASN A 298 -31.25 30.62 26.94
C ASN A 298 -32.34 29.56 26.72
N GLN A 299 -32.93 29.52 25.52
CA GLN A 299 -33.94 28.52 25.16
C GLN A 299 -33.30 27.29 24.52
N PRO A 300 -33.88 26.10 24.76
CA PRO A 300 -33.40 24.90 24.11
C PRO A 300 -33.62 24.95 22.59
N VAL A 301 -32.65 24.43 21.84
CA VAL A 301 -32.72 24.27 20.40
C VAL A 301 -32.75 22.76 20.10
N ALA A 302 -33.60 22.37 19.15
CA ALA A 302 -33.69 20.98 18.74
C ALA A 302 -32.47 20.59 17.88
N ALA A 303 -31.90 19.44 18.15
CA ALA A 303 -30.92 18.82 17.28
C ALA A 303 -31.64 18.01 16.18
N ASP A 304 -31.26 18.20 14.94
CA ASP A 304 -31.83 17.47 13.78
C ASP A 304 -31.11 16.16 13.56
N SER A 305 -29.80 16.17 13.66
CA SER A 305 -28.95 14.98 13.53
C SER A 305 -27.65 15.16 14.29
N ILE A 306 -27.02 14.04 14.61
CA ILE A 306 -25.69 14.00 15.24
C ILE A 306 -24.75 13.07 14.47
N THR A 307 -23.47 13.43 14.46
CA THR A 307 -22.40 12.60 13.92
C THR A 307 -21.28 12.58 14.95
N LEU A 308 -20.79 11.37 15.23
CA LEU A 308 -19.65 11.16 16.10
C LEU A 308 -18.37 11.10 15.29
N GLU A 309 -17.30 11.74 15.77
CA GLU A 309 -16.01 11.74 15.13
C GLU A 309 -14.90 11.48 16.15
N GLY A 310 -14.31 10.29 16.06
CA GLY A 310 -13.07 9.93 16.72
C GLY A 310 -11.85 10.54 16.04
N ALA A 311 -10.66 10.17 16.48
CA ALA A 311 -9.40 10.73 15.98
C ALA A 311 -9.19 10.52 14.47
N ASN A 312 -9.74 9.44 13.91
CA ASN A 312 -9.68 9.12 12.48
C ASN A 312 -10.92 9.59 11.70
N GLY A 313 -11.78 10.39 12.33
CA GLY A 313 -12.99 10.94 11.72
C GLY A 313 -14.20 10.00 11.68
N GLU A 314 -14.10 8.79 12.26
CA GLU A 314 -15.22 7.85 12.44
C GLU A 314 -15.46 7.59 13.91
N ALA A 315 -16.70 7.22 14.27
CA ALA A 315 -17.06 6.87 15.65
C ALA A 315 -16.32 5.60 16.11
N GLU A 316 -15.44 5.73 17.08
CA GLU A 316 -14.61 4.65 17.60
C GLU A 316 -15.14 4.12 18.95
N TYR A 317 -15.42 5.02 19.89
CA TYR A 317 -15.72 4.68 21.29
C TYR A 317 -17.19 4.90 21.68
N PHE A 318 -17.90 5.70 20.93
CA PHE A 318 -19.31 6.00 21.18
C PHE A 318 -20.17 5.59 20.01
N GLU A 319 -21.46 5.47 20.24
CA GLU A 319 -22.46 5.21 19.21
C GLU A 319 -23.68 6.11 19.37
N VAL A 320 -24.31 6.41 18.24
CA VAL A 320 -25.60 7.09 18.23
C VAL A 320 -26.68 6.05 18.50
N ALA A 321 -27.39 6.25 19.56
CA ALA A 321 -28.61 5.52 19.89
C ALA A 321 -29.83 6.38 19.52
N GLU A 322 -30.99 5.89 19.58
CA GLU A 322 -32.30 6.58 19.38
C GLU A 322 -32.23 8.06 18.94
N GLY A 323 -32.13 8.33 17.64
CA GLY A 323 -32.20 9.70 17.07
C GLY A 323 -30.95 10.53 17.39
N THR A 324 -31.06 11.44 18.37
CA THR A 324 -30.00 12.37 18.77
C THR A 324 -29.44 12.07 20.16
N LYS A 325 -29.51 10.82 20.58
CA LYS A 325 -28.88 10.34 21.83
C LYS A 325 -27.57 9.61 21.55
N ILE A 326 -26.68 9.69 22.51
CA ILE A 326 -25.33 9.08 22.44
C ILE A 326 -25.13 8.20 23.66
N ARG A 327 -24.39 7.12 23.51
CA ARG A 327 -23.87 6.31 24.60
C ARG A 327 -22.47 5.76 24.26
N PRO A 328 -21.66 5.41 25.28
CA PRO A 328 -20.43 4.67 25.03
C PRO A 328 -20.74 3.26 24.53
N LYS A 329 -19.93 2.77 23.58
CA LYS A 329 -19.99 1.38 23.12
C LYS A 329 -19.66 0.43 24.25
N GLN A 330 -20.27 -0.74 24.25
CA GLN A 330 -19.90 -1.82 25.18
C GLN A 330 -18.51 -2.38 24.84
N GLY A 331 -17.85 -2.98 25.80
CA GLY A 331 -16.60 -3.68 25.58
C GLY A 331 -15.34 -2.80 25.59
N LEU A 332 -15.45 -1.50 25.87
CA LEU A 332 -14.28 -0.64 26.00
C LEU A 332 -13.41 -1.07 27.18
N HIS A 333 -12.09 -1.06 26.97
CA HIS A 333 -11.11 -1.37 28.01
C HIS A 333 -11.03 -0.27 29.08
N ALA A 334 -10.27 -0.50 30.15
CA ALA A 334 -10.01 0.53 31.13
C ALA A 334 -9.19 1.68 30.53
N GLY A 335 -9.69 2.89 30.65
CA GLY A 335 -9.11 4.09 30.04
C GLY A 335 -10.07 5.29 30.08
N THR A 336 -9.64 6.40 29.55
CA THR A 336 -10.49 7.58 29.34
C THR A 336 -10.63 7.83 27.85
N TYR A 337 -11.85 7.92 27.37
CA TYR A 337 -12.21 8.05 25.95
C TYR A 337 -12.96 9.34 25.74
N THR A 338 -12.68 10.00 24.63
CA THR A 338 -13.33 11.25 24.25
C THR A 338 -13.48 11.30 22.75
N GLU A 339 -14.69 11.66 22.26
CA GLU A 339 -14.96 11.92 20.85
C GLU A 339 -15.67 13.26 20.68
N ALA A 340 -15.54 13.82 19.50
CA ALA A 340 -16.29 14.99 19.10
C ALA A 340 -17.68 14.58 18.63
N VAL A 341 -18.66 15.37 19.03
CA VAL A 341 -20.06 15.25 18.63
C VAL A 341 -20.39 16.44 17.76
N ARG A 342 -20.71 16.18 16.51
CA ARG A 342 -21.20 17.19 15.58
C ARG A 342 -22.72 17.16 15.55
N ILE A 343 -23.35 18.29 15.73
CA ILE A 343 -24.80 18.42 15.88
C ILE A 343 -25.30 19.39 14.83
N ALA A 344 -26.15 18.91 13.93
CA ALA A 344 -26.88 19.74 12.99
C ALA A 344 -28.20 20.22 13.65
N TYR A 345 -28.65 21.44 13.36
CA TYR A 345 -29.83 22.03 13.93
C TYR A 345 -30.50 23.02 12.94
N ASN A 346 -31.70 23.46 13.22
CA ASN A 346 -32.52 24.38 12.41
C ASN A 346 -32.99 23.86 11.05
N GLY A 347 -33.08 22.56 10.85
CA GLY A 347 -33.48 21.99 9.55
C GLY A 347 -32.49 22.28 8.42
N ASP A 348 -31.32 22.80 8.75
CA ASP A 348 -30.26 23.15 7.82
C ASP A 348 -29.02 22.23 8.08
N ALA A 349 -28.76 21.33 7.17
CA ALA A 349 -27.61 20.45 7.26
C ALA A 349 -26.24 21.18 7.22
N GLU A 350 -26.25 22.49 6.96
CA GLU A 350 -25.04 23.33 6.96
C GLU A 350 -24.88 24.08 8.31
N SER A 351 -25.90 24.10 9.18
CA SER A 351 -25.81 24.65 10.54
C SER A 351 -25.36 23.58 11.51
N GLU A 352 -24.13 23.65 11.96
CA GLU A 352 -23.53 22.66 12.87
C GLU A 352 -22.85 23.32 14.06
N VAL A 353 -23.00 22.71 15.24
CA VAL A 353 -22.22 23.01 16.44
C VAL A 353 -21.59 21.74 16.97
N THR A 354 -20.45 21.86 17.65
CA THR A 354 -19.72 20.72 18.19
C THR A 354 -19.67 20.77 19.71
N CYS A 355 -19.77 19.58 20.33
CA CYS A 355 -19.39 19.36 21.72
C CYS A 355 -18.53 18.10 21.83
N LYS A 356 -18.24 17.69 23.04
CA LYS A 356 -17.47 16.44 23.31
C LYS A 356 -18.32 15.49 24.13
N CYS A 357 -18.20 14.21 23.85
CA CYS A 357 -18.63 13.16 24.75
C CYS A 357 -17.39 12.47 25.34
N SER A 358 -17.47 12.10 26.60
CA SER A 358 -16.38 11.46 27.34
C SER A 358 -16.89 10.40 28.29
N VAL A 359 -16.06 9.39 28.52
CA VAL A 359 -16.28 8.33 29.51
C VAL A 359 -14.94 7.88 30.07
N THR A 360 -14.92 7.61 31.38
CA THR A 360 -13.77 6.98 32.05
C THR A 360 -14.18 5.60 32.55
N ILE A 361 -13.38 4.60 32.22
CA ILE A 361 -13.61 3.21 32.61
C ILE A 361 -12.47 2.79 33.52
N LYS A 362 -12.81 2.41 34.74
CA LYS A 362 -11.87 1.87 35.75
C LYS A 362 -11.61 0.39 35.47
N LYS A 363 -10.46 -0.06 35.92
CA LYS A 363 -10.13 -1.51 35.94
C LYS A 363 -11.13 -2.26 36.81
N ALA A 364 -11.63 -3.39 36.32
CA ALA A 364 -12.38 -4.32 37.14
C ALA A 364 -11.43 -5.08 38.10
N ASN A 365 -11.92 -5.42 39.26
CA ASN A 365 -11.19 -6.31 40.15
C ASN A 365 -11.51 -7.76 39.81
N MET A 366 -10.51 -8.61 39.79
CA MET A 366 -10.66 -10.04 39.62
C MET A 366 -10.10 -10.76 40.84
N LEU A 367 -10.82 -11.76 41.35
CA LEU A 367 -10.32 -12.62 42.41
C LEU A 367 -9.64 -13.84 41.78
N VAL A 368 -8.34 -13.91 41.98
CA VAL A 368 -7.53 -15.04 41.55
C VAL A 368 -7.24 -15.90 42.78
N ARG A 369 -7.52 -17.18 42.70
CA ARG A 369 -7.25 -18.15 43.78
C ARG A 369 -6.18 -19.12 43.32
N TYR A 370 -5.18 -19.31 44.15
CA TYR A 370 -4.22 -20.38 43.96
C TYR A 370 -4.77 -21.66 44.66
N THR A 371 -4.82 -22.75 43.88
CA THR A 371 -5.34 -24.05 44.34
C THR A 371 -4.25 -25.10 44.57
N GLY A 372 -3.00 -24.65 44.59
CA GLY A 372 -1.89 -25.52 44.94
C GLY A 372 -1.96 -26.02 46.38
N GLN A 373 -1.08 -26.92 46.72
CA GLN A 373 -0.98 -27.52 48.09
C GLN A 373 -0.72 -26.41 49.09
N LYS A 374 -1.62 -26.29 50.09
CA LYS A 374 -1.53 -25.29 51.16
C LYS A 374 -0.77 -25.81 52.37
N ASP A 375 -0.96 -27.09 52.61
CA ASP A 375 -0.34 -27.76 53.75
C ASP A 375 0.66 -28.79 53.25
N VAL A 376 1.89 -28.69 53.67
CA VAL A 376 2.95 -29.64 53.34
C VAL A 376 3.43 -30.32 54.59
N GLY A 377 3.70 -31.63 54.49
CA GLY A 377 4.28 -32.37 55.56
C GLY A 377 5.71 -31.90 55.86
N TYR A 378 6.14 -32.10 57.11
CA TYR A 378 7.51 -31.85 57.49
C TYR A 378 8.47 -32.61 56.54
N HIS A 379 9.48 -31.95 56.04
CA HIS A 379 10.41 -32.43 55.01
C HIS A 379 9.83 -32.63 53.60
N THR A 380 8.65 -32.12 53.28
CA THR A 380 8.06 -32.19 51.93
C THR A 380 8.09 -30.83 51.25
N LEU A 381 8.66 -30.73 50.04
CA LEU A 381 8.54 -29.53 49.24
C LEU A 381 7.14 -29.50 48.61
N PRO A 382 6.39 -28.39 48.74
CA PRO A 382 5.13 -28.25 48.06
C PRO A 382 5.34 -28.21 46.56
N ASP A 383 4.44 -28.82 45.83
CA ASP A 383 4.37 -28.58 44.40
C ASP A 383 3.79 -27.18 44.14
N LEU A 384 4.65 -26.24 43.83
CA LEU A 384 4.28 -24.87 43.55
C LEU A 384 3.63 -24.71 42.15
N LYS A 385 3.55 -25.78 41.35
CA LYS A 385 2.86 -25.79 40.04
C LYS A 385 1.34 -25.90 40.19
N GLY A 386 0.79 -25.46 41.32
CA GLY A 386 -0.64 -25.43 41.51
C GLY A 386 -1.35 -24.61 40.44
N THR A 387 -2.60 -24.93 40.23
CA THR A 387 -3.46 -24.23 39.25
C THR A 387 -3.91 -22.91 39.84
N ILE A 388 -3.91 -21.88 39.03
CA ILE A 388 -4.60 -20.63 39.35
C ILE A 388 -6.05 -20.79 38.90
N GLU A 389 -6.96 -20.66 39.84
CA GLU A 389 -8.40 -20.64 39.55
C GLU A 389 -8.93 -19.21 39.63
N TYR A 390 -9.77 -18.88 38.71
CA TYR A 390 -10.55 -17.66 38.70
C TYR A 390 -12.01 -18.03 38.44
N THR A 391 -12.89 -17.21 38.93
CA THR A 391 -14.32 -17.44 38.73
C THR A 391 -14.68 -17.00 37.30
N ALA A 392 -15.31 -17.87 36.52
CA ALA A 392 -15.69 -17.53 35.13
C ALA A 392 -16.55 -16.25 35.02
N THR A 393 -17.30 -15.94 36.08
CA THR A 393 -18.11 -14.72 36.21
C THR A 393 -17.28 -13.42 36.35
N ASP A 394 -15.98 -13.54 36.67
CA ASP A 394 -15.10 -12.39 36.81
C ASP A 394 -14.59 -11.88 35.46
N PHE A 395 -14.66 -12.73 34.46
CA PHE A 395 -14.40 -12.28 33.06
C PHE A 395 -15.57 -11.45 32.56
N LYS A 396 -15.23 -10.36 31.92
CA LYS A 396 -16.18 -9.40 31.35
C LYS A 396 -16.01 -9.28 29.86
N ASN A 397 -17.02 -8.77 29.15
CA ASN A 397 -16.98 -8.51 27.71
C ASN A 397 -16.61 -9.71 26.84
N GLY A 398 -16.87 -10.94 27.28
CA GLY A 398 -16.48 -12.14 26.55
C GLY A 398 -15.00 -12.51 26.68
N ASP A 399 -14.24 -11.84 27.54
CA ASP A 399 -12.87 -12.20 27.83
C ASP A 399 -12.77 -13.64 28.36
N THR A 400 -11.67 -14.29 28.08
CA THR A 400 -11.33 -15.62 28.56
C THR A 400 -10.00 -15.57 29.32
N LYS A 401 -9.65 -16.67 29.95
CA LYS A 401 -8.34 -16.81 30.59
C LYS A 401 -7.16 -16.45 29.68
N ASP A 402 -7.35 -16.59 28.36
CA ASP A 402 -6.29 -16.36 27.38
C ASP A 402 -5.90 -14.87 27.22
N VAL A 403 -6.75 -13.96 27.72
CA VAL A 403 -6.44 -12.52 27.77
C VAL A 403 -5.30 -12.23 28.77
N PHE A 404 -5.13 -13.08 29.80
CA PHE A 404 -4.14 -12.88 30.85
C PHE A 404 -2.85 -13.65 30.64
N VAL A 405 -2.83 -14.57 29.70
CA VAL A 405 -1.76 -15.55 29.59
C VAL A 405 -0.91 -15.33 28.37
N LYS A 406 0.08 -14.49 28.53
CA LYS A 406 1.42 -14.92 28.11
C LYS A 406 2.06 -15.52 29.39
N ASP A 407 2.57 -16.75 29.30
CA ASP A 407 3.23 -17.49 30.40
C ASP A 407 4.29 -16.67 31.21
N ALA A 408 4.67 -15.50 30.71
CA ALA A 408 5.62 -14.58 31.33
C ALA A 408 5.03 -13.71 32.44
N ASP A 409 3.71 -13.59 32.56
CA ASP A 409 3.07 -12.65 33.47
C ASP A 409 2.67 -13.29 34.79
N PHE A 410 2.73 -14.61 34.89
CA PHE A 410 2.48 -15.35 36.15
C PHE A 410 3.79 -15.78 36.77
N VAL A 411 4.26 -14.98 37.72
CA VAL A 411 5.33 -15.41 38.62
C VAL A 411 4.73 -16.46 39.54
N ALA A 412 5.29 -17.67 39.52
CA ALA A 412 4.88 -18.72 40.45
C ALA A 412 4.94 -18.17 41.90
N PRO A 413 3.95 -18.47 42.73
CA PRO A 413 3.98 -18.03 44.12
C PRO A 413 5.26 -18.51 44.81
N LYS A 414 5.94 -17.60 45.47
CA LYS A 414 7.14 -17.91 46.24
C LYS A 414 6.75 -18.29 47.64
N LEU A 415 7.35 -19.35 48.17
CA LEU A 415 7.22 -19.71 49.57
C LEU A 415 8.29 -19.01 50.37
N TYR A 416 7.89 -18.57 51.54
CA TYR A 416 8.78 -17.96 52.51
C TYR A 416 8.64 -18.69 53.84
N TYR A 417 9.74 -18.84 54.55
CA TYR A 417 9.76 -19.31 55.93
C TYR A 417 10.42 -18.25 56.82
N MET A 418 10.11 -18.27 58.11
CA MET A 418 10.78 -17.41 59.08
C MET A 418 11.99 -18.15 59.61
N ASP A 419 13.16 -17.54 59.53
CA ASP A 419 14.37 -18.06 60.11
C ASP A 419 14.39 -17.84 61.67
N GLU A 420 15.40 -18.36 62.35
CA GLU A 420 15.55 -18.26 63.80
C GLU A 420 15.58 -16.82 64.30
N ASN A 421 15.93 -15.87 63.46
CA ASN A 421 15.98 -14.44 63.77
C ASN A 421 14.69 -13.69 63.33
N GLN A 422 13.63 -14.42 62.98
CA GLN A 422 12.34 -13.89 62.46
C GLN A 422 12.44 -13.09 61.17
N ASN A 423 13.44 -13.34 60.34
CA ASN A 423 13.52 -12.77 59.02
C ASN A 423 12.83 -13.68 58.00
N SER A 424 12.07 -13.09 57.10
CA SER A 424 11.44 -13.81 55.99
C SER A 424 12.49 -14.23 54.95
N GLN A 425 12.63 -15.52 54.75
CA GLN A 425 13.56 -16.13 53.78
C GLN A 425 12.78 -16.83 52.70
N GLU A 426 13.18 -16.65 51.45
CA GLU A 426 12.57 -17.37 50.30
C GLU A 426 13.00 -18.85 50.36
N PHE A 427 12.02 -19.73 50.25
CA PHE A 427 12.25 -21.17 50.21
C PHE A 427 12.68 -21.58 48.79
N THR A 428 13.92 -21.95 48.63
CA THR A 428 14.49 -22.42 47.33
C THR A 428 14.93 -23.88 47.46
N SER A 429 15.00 -24.60 46.34
CA SER A 429 15.45 -26.00 46.31
C SER A 429 16.83 -26.23 46.88
N ASP A 430 17.67 -25.22 46.89
CA ASP A 430 19.04 -25.32 47.40
C ASP A 430 19.14 -25.26 48.94
N LYS A 431 18.07 -24.89 49.60
CA LYS A 431 18.02 -24.83 51.07
C LYS A 431 17.48 -26.11 51.72
N ARG A 432 17.27 -27.17 50.94
CA ARG A 432 16.91 -28.50 51.49
C ARG A 432 17.87 -29.01 52.58
N ALA A 433 19.13 -28.60 52.53
CA ALA A 433 20.14 -29.03 53.49
C ALA A 433 19.96 -28.47 54.91
N MET A 434 19.12 -27.44 55.12
CA MET A 434 18.83 -26.89 56.44
C MET A 434 17.74 -27.65 57.19
N GLU A 435 17.07 -28.60 56.58
CA GLU A 435 15.98 -29.38 57.19
C GLU A 435 16.49 -30.58 57.97
N THR A 436 17.78 -30.74 58.05
CA THR A 436 18.41 -31.83 58.77
C THR A 436 19.03 -31.42 60.17
N MET A 437 18.64 -30.27 60.66
CA MET A 437 18.99 -29.87 62.02
C MET A 437 17.84 -30.08 63.00
#